data_8f7f6c3d59aeb5e64e8f3a1fda27cf8d
#
_entry.id   8f7f6c3d59aeb5e64e8f3a1fda27cf8d
#
_cell.length_a   1.000
_cell.length_b   1.000
_cell.length_c   1.000
_cell.angle_alpha   90.00
_cell.angle_beta   90.00
_cell.angle_gamma   90.00
#
_symmetry.space_group_name_H-M   'P 1'
#
loop_
_entity.id
_entity.type
_entity.pdbx_description
1 polymer ?
#
loop_
_entity_poly.entity_id
_entity_poly.type
_entity_poly.pdbx_seq_one_letter_code
_entity_poly.pdbx_strand_id
1 'polypeptide(L)'
;MAIKKCSLRTMYGDYPSADYFKDFLHKIYPCKEPFELLVVDKKPKTRAGVYIYDAHRIRIYAPWGHLKETAIHEYAHHIHYTECGSKAHGERPHGPQFWEIYGALMCVAVQKGLYVEERIEKNAKF
;
A
#
# COMPACT_ATOMS: atom_id res chain seq x y z
N MET A 1 -4.12 -23.05 -3.04
CA MET A 1 -4.46 -23.83 -4.20
C MET A 1 -4.03 -23.11 -5.48
N ALA A 2 -3.30 -23.83 -6.29
CA ALA A 2 -2.79 -23.25 -7.53
C ALA A 2 -3.91 -22.83 -8.47
N ILE A 3 -4.95 -23.65 -8.57
CA ILE A 3 -6.07 -23.35 -9.45
C ILE A 3 -6.75 -22.06 -9.07
N LYS A 4 -6.98 -21.88 -7.79
CA LYS A 4 -7.60 -20.66 -7.31
C LYS A 4 -6.73 -19.45 -7.60
N LYS A 5 -5.44 -19.61 -7.44
CA LYS A 5 -4.50 -18.54 -7.70
C LYS A 5 -4.47 -18.18 -9.17
N CYS A 6 -4.47 -19.17 -10.02
CA CYS A 6 -4.49 -18.94 -11.46
C CYS A 6 -5.78 -18.24 -11.87
N SER A 7 -6.89 -18.68 -11.29
CA SER A 7 -8.18 -18.07 -11.57
C SER A 7 -8.17 -16.60 -11.19
N LEU A 8 -7.62 -16.30 -10.03
CA LEU A 8 -7.55 -14.94 -9.56
C LEU A 8 -6.71 -14.07 -10.50
N ARG A 9 -5.59 -14.60 -10.93
CA ARG A 9 -4.72 -13.88 -11.86
C ARG A 9 -5.42 -13.61 -13.17
N THR A 10 -6.14 -14.59 -13.66
CA THR A 10 -6.89 -14.42 -14.90
C THR A 10 -7.95 -13.34 -14.76
N MET A 11 -8.63 -13.34 -13.63
CA MET A 11 -9.71 -12.38 -13.40
C MET A 11 -9.20 -10.98 -13.17
N TYR A 12 -8.06 -10.84 -12.51
CA TYR A 12 -7.56 -9.54 -12.10
C TYR A 12 -6.25 -9.15 -12.76
N GLY A 13 -5.89 -9.78 -13.88
CA GLY A 13 -4.72 -9.37 -14.64
C GLY A 13 -3.40 -9.59 -13.96
N ASP A 14 -3.24 -10.73 -13.27
CA ASP A 14 -1.99 -11.11 -12.62
C ASP A 14 -1.64 -10.29 -11.39
N TYR A 15 -2.63 -9.70 -10.77
CA TYR A 15 -2.36 -8.92 -9.56
C TYR A 15 -2.25 -9.83 -8.35
N PRO A 16 -1.37 -9.49 -7.40
CA PRO A 16 -1.31 -10.24 -6.15
C PRO A 16 -2.60 -10.07 -5.35
N SER A 17 -2.84 -10.99 -4.43
CA SER A 17 -4.05 -10.97 -3.62
C SER A 17 -3.96 -9.92 -2.50
N ALA A 18 -5.11 -9.63 -1.91
CA ALA A 18 -5.16 -8.76 -0.75
C ALA A 18 -4.32 -9.31 0.40
N ASP A 19 -4.36 -10.63 0.61
CA ASP A 19 -3.58 -11.24 1.67
C ASP A 19 -2.09 -11.07 1.46
N TYR A 20 -1.65 -11.13 0.21
CA TYR A 20 -0.24 -10.89 -0.11
C TYR A 20 0.19 -9.50 0.35
N PHE A 21 -0.63 -8.50 0.05
CA PHE A 21 -0.30 -7.12 0.43
C PHE A 21 -0.38 -6.90 1.93
N LYS A 22 -1.35 -7.51 2.60
CA LYS A 22 -1.43 -7.38 4.06
C LYS A 22 -0.20 -7.98 4.71
N ASP A 23 0.21 -9.14 4.26
CA ASP A 23 1.41 -9.79 4.78
C ASP A 23 2.66 -8.93 4.51
N PHE A 24 2.75 -8.41 3.30
CA PHE A 24 3.84 -7.53 2.89
C PHE A 24 3.94 -6.31 3.82
N LEU A 25 2.81 -5.67 4.08
CA LEU A 25 2.80 -4.48 4.94
C LEU A 25 3.15 -4.82 6.38
N HIS A 26 2.64 -5.94 6.89
CA HIS A 26 2.95 -6.35 8.25
C HIS A 26 4.42 -6.71 8.44
N LYS A 27 5.06 -7.19 7.39
CA LYS A 27 6.49 -7.47 7.45
C LYS A 27 7.31 -6.19 7.53
N ILE A 28 6.80 -5.10 6.98
CA ILE A 28 7.46 -3.82 7.08
C ILE A 28 7.30 -3.25 8.48
N TYR A 29 6.07 -3.24 8.97
CA TYR A 29 5.75 -2.68 10.29
C TYR A 29 4.46 -3.30 10.80
N PRO A 30 4.46 -3.94 11.97
CA PRO A 30 3.24 -4.50 12.55
C PRO A 30 2.44 -3.40 13.24
N CYS A 31 1.44 -2.87 12.55
CA CYS A 31 0.62 -1.80 13.09
C CYS A 31 -0.21 -2.28 14.29
N LYS A 32 -0.61 -1.33 15.12
CA LYS A 32 -1.35 -1.65 16.36
C LYS A 32 -2.82 -1.92 16.10
N GLU A 33 -3.42 -1.19 15.17
CA GLU A 33 -4.82 -1.36 14.86
C GLU A 33 -4.99 -2.13 13.56
N PRO A 34 -5.92 -3.08 13.51
CA PRO A 34 -6.10 -3.85 12.29
C PRO A 34 -6.67 -2.98 11.17
N PHE A 35 -6.47 -3.44 9.95
CA PHE A 35 -7.00 -2.77 8.78
C PHE A 35 -7.44 -3.81 7.77
N GLU A 36 -8.31 -3.40 6.86
CA GLU A 36 -8.72 -4.20 5.73
C GLU A 36 -8.01 -3.73 4.49
N LEU A 37 -7.83 -4.63 3.53
CA LEU A 37 -7.20 -4.26 2.28
C LEU A 37 -7.92 -4.96 1.14
N LEU A 38 -8.25 -4.18 0.11
CA LEU A 38 -8.90 -4.71 -1.08
C LEU A 38 -8.08 -4.34 -2.31
N VAL A 39 -7.93 -5.30 -3.20
CA VAL A 39 -7.33 -5.06 -4.51
C VAL A 39 -8.47 -4.98 -5.50
N VAL A 40 -8.62 -3.83 -6.15
CA VAL A 40 -9.76 -3.54 -6.99
C VAL A 40 -9.34 -3.42 -8.45
N ASP A 41 -10.07 -4.12 -9.33
CA ASP A 41 -9.74 -4.12 -10.75
C ASP A 41 -10.49 -2.99 -11.46
N LYS A 42 -10.17 -1.76 -11.05
CA LYS A 42 -10.71 -0.56 -11.66
C LYS A 42 -9.61 0.49 -11.73
N LYS A 43 -9.74 1.39 -12.67
CA LYS A 43 -8.75 2.45 -12.84
C LYS A 43 -9.41 3.82 -12.76
N PRO A 44 -9.67 4.34 -11.55
CA PRO A 44 -10.18 5.69 -11.41
C PRO A 44 -9.22 6.70 -12.03
N LYS A 45 -9.72 7.86 -12.42
CA LYS A 45 -8.91 8.81 -13.17
C LYS A 45 -7.77 9.41 -12.35
N THR A 46 -7.97 9.59 -11.06
CA THR A 46 -7.07 10.43 -10.28
C THR A 46 -6.40 9.76 -9.09
N ARG A 47 -6.62 8.46 -8.87
CA ARG A 47 -6.02 7.82 -7.71
C ARG A 47 -5.64 6.38 -7.97
N ALA A 48 -4.47 6.01 -7.46
CA ALA A 48 -4.01 4.62 -7.54
C ALA A 48 -4.44 3.83 -6.31
N GLY A 49 -4.80 4.50 -5.24
CA GLY A 49 -5.29 3.88 -4.04
C GLY A 49 -6.01 4.88 -3.16
N VAL A 50 -6.60 4.39 -2.09
CA VAL A 50 -7.28 5.26 -1.13
C VAL A 50 -7.30 4.59 0.23
N TYR A 51 -7.22 5.41 1.28
CA TYR A 51 -7.42 4.95 2.65
C TYR A 51 -8.74 5.50 3.17
N ILE A 52 -9.61 4.62 3.61
CA ILE A 52 -10.91 4.99 4.14
C ILE A 52 -10.80 5.02 5.66
N TYR A 53 -10.78 6.21 6.22
CA TYR A 53 -10.45 6.43 7.63
C TYR A 53 -11.38 5.72 8.59
N ASP A 54 -12.67 5.89 8.42
CA ASP A 54 -13.64 5.33 9.34
C ASP A 54 -13.64 3.81 9.38
N ALA A 55 -13.35 3.20 8.26
CA ALA A 55 -13.37 1.75 8.14
C ALA A 55 -11.99 1.13 8.31
N HIS A 56 -10.94 1.93 8.46
CA HIS A 56 -9.56 1.45 8.46
C HIS A 56 -9.32 0.54 7.27
N ARG A 57 -9.69 1.01 6.08
CA ARG A 57 -9.64 0.18 4.88
C ARG A 57 -8.76 0.79 3.81
N ILE A 58 -7.91 -0.03 3.24
CA ILE A 58 -7.05 0.36 2.14
C ILE A 58 -7.63 -0.26 0.87
N ARG A 59 -7.77 0.56 -0.18
CA ARG A 59 -8.10 0.05 -1.50
C ARG A 59 -6.94 0.36 -2.44
N ILE A 60 -6.55 -0.64 -3.21
CA ILE A 60 -5.50 -0.49 -4.21
C ILE A 60 -6.15 -0.74 -5.56
N TYR A 61 -6.03 0.24 -6.45
CA TYR A 61 -6.61 0.12 -7.79
C TYR A 61 -5.56 -0.48 -8.72
N ALA A 62 -5.65 -1.79 -8.88
CA ALA A 62 -4.60 -2.59 -9.48
C ALA A 62 -4.13 -2.15 -10.88
N PRO A 63 -5.04 -1.75 -11.79
CA PRO A 63 -4.58 -1.35 -13.13
C PRO A 63 -3.65 -0.15 -13.19
N TRP A 64 -3.57 0.64 -12.11
CA TRP A 64 -2.64 1.77 -12.07
C TRP A 64 -1.19 1.32 -11.99
N GLY A 65 -0.91 0.08 -11.52
CA GLY A 65 0.45 -0.37 -11.31
C GLY A 65 1.06 0.18 -10.04
N HIS A 66 2.35 -0.08 -9.86
CA HIS A 66 3.10 0.38 -8.67
C HIS A 66 2.38 0.00 -7.38
N LEU A 67 1.95 -1.25 -7.31
CA LEU A 67 1.05 -1.69 -6.26
C LEU A 67 1.68 -1.68 -4.88
N LYS A 68 2.94 -2.10 -4.78
CA LYS A 68 3.62 -2.08 -3.47
C LYS A 68 3.79 -0.67 -2.95
N GLU A 69 4.17 0.24 -3.83
CA GLU A 69 4.35 1.63 -3.48
C GLU A 69 3.04 2.24 -3.00
N THR A 70 1.97 1.98 -3.73
CA THR A 70 0.64 2.44 -3.35
C THR A 70 0.21 1.85 -2.02
N ALA A 71 0.46 0.55 -1.82
CA ALA A 71 0.11 -0.10 -0.56
C ALA A 71 0.81 0.57 0.61
N ILE A 72 2.10 0.86 0.47
CA ILE A 72 2.85 1.51 1.53
C ILE A 72 2.31 2.92 1.78
N HIS A 73 1.95 3.64 0.72
CA HIS A 73 1.39 4.99 0.84
C HIS A 73 0.10 4.98 1.67
N GLU A 74 -0.81 4.08 1.34
CA GLU A 74 -2.07 4.01 2.07
C GLU A 74 -1.88 3.48 3.49
N TYR A 75 -0.93 2.58 3.67
CA TYR A 75 -0.59 2.08 4.99
C TYR A 75 -0.03 3.19 5.88
N ALA A 76 0.73 4.09 5.28
CA ALA A 76 1.23 5.26 6.02
C ALA A 76 0.07 6.11 6.54
N HIS A 77 -0.99 6.25 5.76
CA HIS A 77 -2.19 6.93 6.23
C HIS A 77 -2.80 6.22 7.44
N HIS A 78 -2.85 4.89 7.40
CA HIS A 78 -3.41 4.12 8.50
C HIS A 78 -2.60 4.34 9.79
N ILE A 79 -1.29 4.25 9.69
CA ILE A 79 -0.42 4.45 10.84
C ILE A 79 -0.52 5.88 11.35
N HIS A 80 -0.49 6.84 10.45
CA HIS A 80 -0.58 8.25 10.79
C HIS A 80 -1.89 8.53 11.52
N TYR A 81 -2.97 7.99 11.03
CA TYR A 81 -4.29 8.20 11.60
C TYR A 81 -4.47 7.52 12.95
N THR A 82 -4.00 6.28 13.08
CA THR A 82 -4.29 5.47 14.26
C THR A 82 -3.21 5.56 15.34
N GLU A 83 -1.98 5.85 14.99
CA GLU A 83 -0.89 5.78 15.95
C GLU A 83 -0.24 7.12 16.25
N CYS A 84 -0.41 8.11 15.39
CA CYS A 84 0.28 9.39 15.55
C CYS A 84 -0.64 10.53 15.93
N GLY A 85 -1.87 10.24 16.28
CA GLY A 85 -2.80 11.25 16.79
C GLY A 85 -3.39 12.18 15.74
N SER A 86 -3.17 11.91 14.45
CA SER A 86 -3.66 12.80 13.42
C SER A 86 -5.18 12.92 13.44
N LYS A 87 -5.88 11.85 13.82
CA LYS A 87 -7.34 11.90 13.89
C LYS A 87 -7.84 12.86 14.96
N ALA A 88 -7.04 13.05 16.01
CA ALA A 88 -7.43 13.92 17.10
C ALA A 88 -7.11 15.38 16.79
N HIS A 89 -6.13 15.62 15.93
CA HIS A 89 -5.65 16.95 15.64
C HIS A 89 -6.10 17.52 14.32
N GLY A 90 -6.78 16.70 13.49
CA GLY A 90 -7.21 17.16 12.18
C GLY A 90 -6.08 17.50 11.25
N GLU A 91 -4.95 16.86 11.41
CA GLU A 91 -3.80 17.13 10.58
C GLU A 91 -4.07 16.79 9.12
N ARG A 92 -3.47 17.58 8.22
CA ARG A 92 -3.64 17.36 6.79
C ARG A 92 -3.12 15.99 6.39
N PRO A 93 -3.81 15.31 5.47
CA PRO A 93 -3.45 13.92 5.10
C PRO A 93 -2.02 13.76 4.59
N HIS A 94 -1.49 14.75 3.90
CA HIS A 94 -0.14 14.66 3.33
C HIS A 94 0.79 15.72 3.93
N GLY A 95 0.66 15.97 5.24
CA GLY A 95 1.55 16.88 5.93
C GLY A 95 2.92 16.26 6.19
N PRO A 96 3.81 17.03 6.83
CA PRO A 96 5.19 16.56 7.06
C PRO A 96 5.27 15.24 7.82
N GLN A 97 4.42 15.03 8.82
CA GLN A 97 4.47 13.81 9.59
C GLN A 97 4.12 12.59 8.75
N PHE A 98 3.14 12.74 7.85
CA PHE A 98 2.79 11.65 6.94
C PHE A 98 4.00 11.25 6.10
N TRP A 99 4.70 12.23 5.54
CA TRP A 99 5.84 11.93 4.66
C TRP A 99 6.99 11.30 5.42
N GLU A 100 7.16 11.64 6.70
CA GLU A 100 8.14 10.97 7.54
C GLU A 100 7.80 9.49 7.72
N ILE A 101 6.53 9.22 7.98
CA ILE A 101 6.08 7.84 8.15
C ILE A 101 6.25 7.05 6.86
N TYR A 102 5.80 7.63 5.76
CA TYR A 102 5.93 6.99 4.46
C TYR A 102 7.39 6.69 4.14
N GLY A 103 8.26 7.67 4.34
CA GLY A 103 9.69 7.50 4.09
C GLY A 103 10.31 6.42 4.95
N ALA A 104 9.92 6.36 6.23
CA ALA A 104 10.43 5.33 7.12
C ALA A 104 9.98 3.94 6.68
N LEU A 105 8.73 3.80 6.29
CA LEU A 105 8.21 2.52 5.81
C LEU A 105 8.93 2.08 4.55
N MET A 106 9.16 3.00 3.62
CA MET A 106 9.89 2.68 2.39
C MET A 106 11.31 2.24 2.69
N CYS A 107 11.98 2.93 3.60
CA CYS A 107 13.34 2.55 3.98
C CYS A 107 13.40 1.14 4.55
N VAL A 108 12.46 0.81 5.43
CA VAL A 108 12.42 -0.53 6.00
C VAL A 108 12.14 -1.58 4.91
N ALA A 109 11.23 -1.26 4.01
CA ALA A 109 10.89 -2.19 2.93
C ALA A 109 12.11 -2.48 2.06
N VAL A 110 12.87 -1.45 1.73
CA VAL A 110 14.08 -1.62 0.93
C VAL A 110 15.13 -2.41 1.71
N GLN A 111 15.35 -2.06 2.96
CA GLN A 111 16.35 -2.73 3.79
C GLN A 111 16.06 -4.21 3.98
N LYS A 112 14.78 -4.56 4.07
CA LYS A 112 14.39 -5.96 4.24
C LYS A 112 14.30 -6.72 2.93
N GLY A 113 14.58 -6.06 1.80
CA GLY A 113 14.46 -6.70 0.51
C GLY A 113 13.03 -6.94 0.06
N LEU A 114 12.08 -6.24 0.65
CA LEU A 114 10.68 -6.42 0.31
C LEU A 114 10.24 -5.57 -0.87
N TYR A 115 10.99 -4.54 -1.17
CA TYR A 115 10.65 -3.61 -2.24
C TYR A 115 11.89 -3.19 -3.01
N VAL A 116 11.79 -3.23 -4.34
CA VAL A 116 12.84 -2.76 -5.24
C VAL A 116 12.23 -1.66 -6.09
N GLU A 117 12.90 -0.52 -6.17
CA GLU A 117 12.39 0.59 -6.95
C GLU A 117 12.42 0.29 -8.43
N GLU A 118 11.26 0.26 -9.04
CA GLU A 118 11.15 0.02 -10.47
C GLU A 118 11.82 1.10 -11.29
N ARG A 119 11.81 2.31 -10.74
CA ARG A 119 12.43 3.44 -11.41
C ARG A 119 13.91 3.24 -11.69
N ILE A 120 14.60 2.55 -10.77
CA ILE A 120 16.02 2.27 -10.95
C ILE A 120 16.24 1.37 -12.16
N GLU A 121 15.41 0.36 -12.31
CA GLU A 121 15.49 -0.53 -13.44
C GLU A 121 15.26 0.19 -14.74
N LYS A 122 14.29 1.09 -14.77
CA LYS A 122 13.99 1.85 -15.97
C LYS A 122 15.17 2.71 -16.36
N ASN A 123 15.79 3.33 -15.38
CA ASN A 123 16.95 4.18 -15.64
C ASN A 123 18.14 3.38 -16.15
N ALA A 124 18.26 2.16 -15.67
CA ALA A 124 19.39 1.32 -16.09
C ALA A 124 19.30 0.94 -17.55
N LYS A 125 18.15 1.09 -18.16
CA LYS A 125 17.97 0.73 -19.56
C LYS A 125 18.40 1.85 -20.50
N PHE A 126 18.62 3.00 -19.99
CA PHE A 126 19.05 4.12 -20.79
C PHE A 126 20.54 4.28 -20.72
#